data_ead527b8a21fdc60d9bac83530e599ce
#
_entry.id   ead527b8a21fdc60d9bac83530e599ce
#
_cell.length_a   1.000
_cell.length_b   1.000
_cell.length_c   1.000
_cell.angle_alpha   90.00
_cell.angle_beta   90.00
_cell.angle_gamma   90.00
#
_symmetry.space_group_name_H-M   'P 1'
#
loop_
_entity.id
_entity.type
_entity.pdbx_description
1 polymer ?
#
loop_
_entity_poly.entity_id
_entity_poly.type
_entity_poly.pdbx_seq_one_letter_code
_entity_poly.pdbx_strand_id
1 'polypeptide(L)'
;MVVGKSFECEFTALEEACVEAEKEMLNLKLLRERFRMDKDTDRVVAPVGNNRELPAMLFTEKAPGQALDYYLARAIFEQQREELFEKLSYLARFFVKLHQGSKTDRAVLSEQPQAYLQRLLNVLSDELLDSYQRATIEQYADGWWHNDSVFATDREVIVHGDATPTNFFFYENKMIGIDLEDMKWADRCWDLGFIAAELKHHFMWRMGDGWAAEPFIGHFPCQYAVNYGSSPFLQIITRKLPLYMALGLLRIARNRWLDASYRKSLILEAQQCLNYGLSSLTVIVP
;
A
#
# COMPACT_ATOMS: atom_id res chain seq x y z
N MET A 1 23.90 -11.62 7.09
CA MET A 1 24.10 -11.30 5.65
C MET A 1 23.62 -9.89 5.43
N VAL A 2 24.32 -9.11 4.58
CA VAL A 2 24.00 -7.71 4.26
C VAL A 2 23.55 -7.64 2.81
N VAL A 3 22.58 -6.76 2.51
CA VAL A 3 22.09 -6.46 1.16
C VAL A 3 22.36 -4.98 0.90
N GLY A 4 22.84 -4.66 -0.31
CA GLY A 4 22.97 -3.29 -0.79
C GLY A 4 21.82 -2.96 -1.74
N LYS A 5 21.15 -1.83 -1.53
CA LYS A 5 20.17 -1.22 -2.43
C LYS A 5 20.83 -0.03 -3.09
N SER A 6 20.84 0.02 -4.43
CA SER A 6 21.25 1.20 -5.19
C SER A 6 20.03 2.03 -5.53
N PHE A 7 20.15 3.33 -5.37
CA PHE A 7 19.14 4.33 -5.76
C PHE A 7 19.50 4.98 -7.11
N GLU A 8 20.69 4.68 -7.65
CA GLU A 8 21.06 5.13 -8.98
C GLU A 8 20.22 4.40 -10.04
N CYS A 9 19.61 5.17 -10.92
CA CYS A 9 19.00 4.66 -12.14
C CYS A 9 19.35 5.59 -13.31
N GLU A 10 19.10 5.12 -14.52
CA GLU A 10 19.48 5.80 -15.78
C GLU A 10 18.90 7.23 -15.89
N PHE A 11 17.86 7.56 -15.11
CA PHE A 11 17.13 8.83 -15.19
C PHE A 11 17.17 9.66 -13.90
N THR A 12 17.92 9.21 -12.87
CA THR A 12 18.00 9.90 -11.57
C THR A 12 19.37 10.53 -11.41
N ALA A 13 19.43 11.83 -11.11
CA ALA A 13 20.67 12.50 -10.79
C ALA A 13 21.32 11.89 -9.55
N LEU A 14 22.66 11.78 -9.53
CA LEU A 14 23.38 11.20 -8.39
C LEU A 14 23.03 11.89 -7.05
N GLU A 15 22.86 13.20 -7.06
CA GLU A 15 22.47 13.95 -5.86
C GLU A 15 21.09 13.54 -5.34
N GLU A 16 20.10 13.35 -6.23
CA GLU A 16 18.77 12.86 -5.87
C GLU A 16 18.83 11.43 -5.32
N ALA A 17 19.57 10.55 -5.97
CA ALA A 17 19.78 9.18 -5.54
C ALA A 17 20.41 9.11 -4.12
N CYS A 18 21.38 9.98 -3.83
CA CYS A 18 21.97 10.10 -2.50
C CYS A 18 20.95 10.55 -1.45
N VAL A 19 20.11 11.52 -1.78
CA VAL A 19 19.05 12.02 -0.88
C VAL A 19 18.04 10.92 -0.55
N GLU A 20 17.61 10.14 -1.54
CA GLU A 20 16.68 9.02 -1.31
C GLU A 20 17.32 7.90 -0.47
N ALA A 21 18.59 7.55 -0.71
CA ALA A 21 19.32 6.58 0.12
C ALA A 21 19.42 7.04 1.59
N GLU A 22 19.73 8.31 1.83
CA GLU A 22 19.80 8.88 3.17
C GLU A 22 18.42 8.95 3.82
N LYS A 23 17.39 9.34 3.09
CA LYS A 23 16.00 9.39 3.53
C LYS A 23 15.52 8.02 4.00
N GLU A 24 15.72 6.95 3.22
CA GLU A 24 15.34 5.60 3.63
C GLU A 24 16.11 5.16 4.88
N MET A 25 17.40 5.44 4.96
CA MET A 25 18.19 5.14 6.16
C MET A 25 17.63 5.84 7.41
N LEU A 26 17.25 7.11 7.30
CA LEU A 26 16.65 7.88 8.40
C LEU A 26 15.27 7.32 8.78
N ASN A 27 14.45 6.95 7.81
CA ASN A 27 13.15 6.32 8.00
C ASN A 27 13.28 5.01 8.79
N LEU A 28 14.20 4.13 8.39
CA LEU A 28 14.48 2.88 9.08
C LEU A 28 14.93 3.10 10.53
N LYS A 29 15.84 4.05 10.76
CA LYS A 29 16.28 4.42 12.12
C LYS A 29 15.12 4.96 12.95
N LEU A 30 14.32 5.87 12.40
CA LEU A 30 13.16 6.45 13.07
C LEU A 30 12.19 5.37 13.54
N LEU A 31 11.80 4.42 12.66
CA LEU A 31 10.87 3.35 12.99
C LEU A 31 11.44 2.41 14.07
N ARG A 32 12.71 2.08 13.97
CA ARG A 32 13.37 1.17 14.91
C ARG A 32 13.56 1.80 16.28
N GLU A 33 14.03 3.03 16.36
CA GLU A 33 14.40 3.69 17.61
C GLU A 33 13.20 4.31 18.33
N ARG A 34 12.36 5.05 17.58
CA ARG A 34 11.22 5.77 18.17
C ARG A 34 9.97 4.93 18.29
N PHE A 35 9.70 4.07 17.29
CA PHE A 35 8.47 3.27 17.25
C PHE A 35 8.71 1.79 17.60
N ARG A 36 9.90 1.45 18.06
CA ARG A 36 10.29 0.13 18.55
C ARG A 36 10.05 -1.01 17.54
N MET A 37 10.22 -0.71 16.26
CA MET A 37 10.13 -1.70 15.19
C MET A 37 11.49 -2.37 14.91
N ASP A 38 12.26 -2.66 15.97
CA ASP A 38 13.63 -3.19 15.89
C ASP A 38 13.76 -4.63 16.40
N LYS A 39 12.89 -5.08 17.28
CA LYS A 39 13.05 -6.38 17.97
C LYS A 39 11.75 -7.17 17.84
N ASP A 40 10.86 -7.37 18.25
CA ASP A 40 9.63 -8.15 18.27
C ASP A 40 9.35 -8.98 17.00
N THR A 41 8.16 -9.51 16.94
CA THR A 41 7.63 -10.28 15.82
C THR A 41 7.41 -9.43 14.56
N ASP A 42 7.15 -8.12 14.74
CA ASP A 42 6.86 -7.18 13.67
C ASP A 42 7.88 -6.06 13.69
N ARG A 43 8.76 -6.00 12.69
CA ARG A 43 9.87 -5.07 12.63
C ARG A 43 10.21 -4.63 11.21
N VAL A 44 11.04 -3.64 11.07
CA VAL A 44 11.70 -3.27 9.81
C VAL A 44 13.16 -3.73 9.82
N VAL A 45 13.74 -3.91 8.63
CA VAL A 45 15.16 -4.28 8.50
C VAL A 45 16.07 -3.29 9.21
N ALA A 46 17.21 -3.79 9.70
CA ALA A 46 18.22 -2.94 10.30
C ALA A 46 19.07 -2.26 9.20
N PRO A 47 19.18 -0.91 9.18
CA PRO A 47 20.17 -0.25 8.37
C PRO A 47 21.55 -0.53 8.96
N VAL A 48 22.47 -0.97 8.12
CA VAL A 48 23.88 -1.23 8.48
C VAL A 48 24.70 0.04 8.28
N GLY A 49 24.38 0.80 7.23
CA GLY A 49 25.03 2.06 6.90
C GLY A 49 24.93 2.41 5.42
N ASN A 50 25.45 3.57 5.08
CA ASN A 50 25.74 3.98 3.73
C ASN A 50 27.27 4.12 3.59
N ASN A 51 27.80 3.92 2.40
CA ASN A 51 29.22 4.11 2.12
C ASN A 51 29.39 5.44 1.38
N ARG A 52 30.33 6.30 1.86
CA ARG A 52 30.61 7.58 1.21
C ARG A 52 31.28 7.43 -0.16
N GLU A 53 31.93 6.29 -0.42
CA GLU A 53 32.51 5.95 -1.73
C GLU A 53 31.46 5.41 -2.71
N LEU A 54 30.29 4.98 -2.19
CA LEU A 54 29.12 4.53 -2.93
C LEU A 54 27.91 5.33 -2.44
N PRO A 55 27.84 6.64 -2.72
CA PRO A 55 26.96 7.57 -2.02
C PRO A 55 25.46 7.28 -2.21
N ALA A 56 25.08 6.70 -3.34
CA ALA A 56 23.68 6.36 -3.61
C ALA A 56 23.31 4.92 -3.18
N MET A 57 24.05 4.33 -2.24
CA MET A 57 23.79 2.98 -1.75
C MET A 57 23.44 2.95 -0.26
N LEU A 58 22.39 2.21 0.06
CA LEU A 58 22.01 1.83 1.41
C LEU A 58 22.29 0.34 1.64
N PHE A 59 22.95 0.03 2.74
CA PHE A 59 23.18 -1.34 3.19
C PHE A 59 22.28 -1.67 4.36
N THR A 60 21.53 -2.76 4.26
CA THR A 60 20.66 -3.27 5.31
C THR A 60 20.96 -4.73 5.63
N GLU A 61 20.48 -5.22 6.75
CA GLU A 61 20.40 -6.66 6.96
C GLU A 61 19.52 -7.31 5.89
N LYS A 62 19.85 -8.55 5.50
CA LYS A 62 18.96 -9.33 4.63
C LYS A 62 17.74 -9.79 5.43
N ALA A 63 16.53 -9.44 4.97
CA ALA A 63 15.30 -10.00 5.53
C ALA A 63 15.29 -11.53 5.31
N PRO A 64 15.11 -12.35 6.38
CA PRO A 64 14.96 -13.77 6.23
C PRO A 64 13.54 -14.14 5.78
N GLY A 65 13.39 -15.36 5.28
CA GLY A 65 12.07 -15.91 4.90
C GLY A 65 11.66 -15.58 3.48
N GLN A 66 10.34 -15.60 3.23
CA GLN A 66 9.74 -15.39 1.92
C GLN A 66 8.86 -14.14 1.94
N ALA A 67 8.79 -13.43 0.80
CA ALA A 67 7.94 -12.27 0.63
C ALA A 67 6.45 -12.68 0.48
N LEU A 68 5.52 -11.76 0.70
CA LEU A 68 4.08 -12.00 0.53
C LEU A 68 3.73 -12.49 -0.88
N ASP A 69 4.46 -12.05 -1.91
CA ASP A 69 4.28 -12.49 -3.28
C ASP A 69 4.44 -14.02 -3.45
N TYR A 70 5.36 -14.64 -2.70
CA TYR A 70 5.52 -16.09 -2.67
C TYR A 70 4.25 -16.79 -2.15
N TYR A 71 3.64 -16.29 -1.08
CA TYR A 71 2.42 -16.86 -0.50
C TYR A 71 1.20 -16.61 -1.38
N LEU A 72 1.15 -15.47 -2.07
CA LEU A 72 0.15 -15.20 -3.11
C LEU A 72 0.25 -16.21 -4.25
N ALA A 73 1.45 -16.48 -4.74
CA ALA A 73 1.66 -17.49 -5.77
C ALA A 73 1.19 -18.90 -5.33
N ARG A 74 1.50 -19.29 -4.10
CA ARG A 74 1.07 -20.58 -3.53
C ARG A 74 -0.46 -20.66 -3.35
N ALA A 75 -1.09 -19.58 -2.90
CA ALA A 75 -2.54 -19.54 -2.77
C ALA A 75 -3.23 -19.66 -4.13
N ILE A 76 -2.66 -19.09 -5.18
CA ILE A 76 -3.19 -19.09 -6.54
C ILE A 76 -2.94 -20.42 -7.26
N PHE A 77 -1.69 -20.92 -7.25
CA PHE A 77 -1.30 -22.07 -8.06
C PHE A 77 -1.33 -23.41 -7.32
N GLU A 78 -1.14 -23.39 -5.99
CA GLU A 78 -1.07 -24.58 -5.15
C GLU A 78 -2.26 -24.72 -4.20
N GLN A 79 -3.23 -23.78 -4.25
CA GLN A 79 -4.42 -23.73 -3.38
C GLN A 79 -4.09 -23.63 -1.87
N GLN A 80 -2.91 -23.12 -1.51
CA GLN A 80 -2.49 -22.94 -0.12
C GLN A 80 -3.09 -21.64 0.47
N ARG A 81 -4.43 -21.57 0.47
CA ARG A 81 -5.18 -20.36 0.85
C ARG A 81 -5.05 -20.01 2.33
N GLU A 82 -5.03 -21.01 3.22
CA GLU A 82 -4.94 -20.82 4.66
C GLU A 82 -3.62 -20.15 5.06
N GLU A 83 -2.54 -20.49 4.37
CA GLU A 83 -1.24 -19.87 4.60
C GLU A 83 -1.27 -18.37 4.26
N LEU A 84 -1.92 -17.99 3.16
CA LEU A 84 -2.07 -16.58 2.78
C LEU A 84 -2.92 -15.82 3.83
N PHE A 85 -4.02 -16.39 4.33
CA PHE A 85 -4.81 -15.78 5.41
C PHE A 85 -3.96 -15.54 6.67
N GLU A 86 -3.11 -16.51 7.04
CA GLU A 86 -2.19 -16.34 8.17
C GLU A 86 -1.21 -15.19 7.95
N LYS A 87 -0.57 -15.11 6.75
CA LYS A 87 0.40 -14.05 6.46
C LYS A 87 -0.26 -12.67 6.39
N LEU A 88 -1.48 -12.57 5.88
CA LEU A 88 -2.25 -11.33 5.91
C LEU A 88 -2.61 -10.91 7.35
N SER A 89 -2.84 -11.86 8.25
CA SER A 89 -3.06 -11.57 9.67
C SER A 89 -1.79 -11.00 10.33
N TYR A 90 -0.61 -11.53 9.99
CA TYR A 90 0.67 -10.96 10.47
C TYR A 90 0.94 -9.58 9.88
N LEU A 91 0.65 -9.37 8.60
CA LEU A 91 0.78 -8.07 7.96
C LEU A 91 -0.16 -7.04 8.60
N ALA A 92 -1.40 -7.43 8.90
CA ALA A 92 -2.35 -6.56 9.60
C ALA A 92 -1.81 -6.13 10.98
N ARG A 93 -1.21 -7.05 11.75
CA ARG A 93 -0.58 -6.77 13.04
C ARG A 93 0.60 -5.79 12.90
N PHE A 94 1.44 -5.96 11.89
CA PHE A 94 2.54 -5.04 11.59
C PHE A 94 2.03 -3.62 11.30
N PHE A 95 1.02 -3.47 10.44
CA PHE A 95 0.47 -2.16 10.15
C PHE A 95 -0.22 -1.54 11.37
N VAL A 96 -0.86 -2.34 12.23
CA VAL A 96 -1.40 -1.81 13.49
C VAL A 96 -0.28 -1.24 14.35
N LYS A 97 0.85 -1.96 14.51
CA LYS A 97 2.00 -1.49 15.28
C LYS A 97 2.56 -0.18 14.70
N LEU A 98 2.74 -0.10 13.39
CA LEU A 98 3.23 1.09 12.70
C LEU A 98 2.27 2.28 12.90
N HIS A 99 0.99 2.09 12.61
CA HIS A 99 -0.01 3.14 12.58
C HIS A 99 -0.42 3.62 13.98
N GLN A 100 -0.57 2.72 14.96
CA GLN A 100 -0.86 3.12 16.35
C GLN A 100 0.31 3.83 17.00
N GLY A 101 1.53 3.32 16.78
CA GLY A 101 2.74 3.91 17.34
C GLY A 101 3.01 5.33 16.82
N SER A 102 2.60 5.62 15.60
CA SER A 102 2.84 6.90 14.92
C SER A 102 1.63 7.85 14.88
N LYS A 103 0.49 7.50 15.45
CA LYS A 103 -0.74 8.30 15.38
C LYS A 103 -0.53 9.73 15.90
N THR A 104 -0.97 10.71 15.11
CA THR A 104 -0.94 12.14 15.46
C THR A 104 -2.32 12.65 15.90
N ASP A 105 -2.37 13.93 16.29
CA ASP A 105 -3.63 14.67 16.52
C ASP A 105 -4.17 15.33 15.23
N ARG A 106 -3.40 15.31 14.13
CA ARG A 106 -3.81 15.91 12.85
C ARG A 106 -4.86 15.05 12.19
N ALA A 107 -5.95 15.70 11.77
CA ALA A 107 -6.98 15.02 10.98
C ALA A 107 -6.42 14.61 9.61
N VAL A 108 -6.91 13.49 9.10
CA VAL A 108 -6.67 13.12 7.70
C VAL A 108 -7.41 14.11 6.80
N LEU A 109 -6.75 14.51 5.74
CA LEU A 109 -7.29 15.43 4.72
C LEU A 109 -7.37 14.75 3.36
N SER A 110 -8.31 15.18 2.53
CA SER A 110 -8.54 14.62 1.19
C SER A 110 -7.51 15.07 0.15
N GLU A 111 -6.73 16.12 0.42
CA GLU A 111 -5.80 16.72 -0.56
C GLU A 111 -4.69 15.78 -1.00
N GLN A 112 -4.16 14.93 -0.09
CA GLN A 112 -3.09 13.99 -0.47
C GLN A 112 -3.57 12.93 -1.47
N PRO A 113 -4.66 12.17 -1.23
CA PRO A 113 -5.16 11.21 -2.21
C PRO A 113 -5.68 11.89 -3.47
N GLN A 114 -6.24 13.09 -3.40
CA GLN A 114 -6.66 13.88 -4.56
C GLN A 114 -5.47 14.25 -5.45
N ALA A 115 -4.41 14.83 -4.89
CA ALA A 115 -3.20 15.17 -5.63
C ALA A 115 -2.53 13.91 -6.23
N TYR A 116 -2.60 12.79 -5.53
CA TYR A 116 -2.05 11.52 -6.02
C TYR A 116 -2.86 10.99 -7.20
N LEU A 117 -4.20 11.02 -7.14
CA LEU A 117 -5.06 10.64 -8.26
C LEU A 117 -4.71 11.47 -9.52
N GLN A 118 -4.61 12.80 -9.40
CA GLN A 118 -4.27 13.65 -10.54
C GLN A 118 -2.92 13.28 -11.16
N ARG A 119 -1.90 12.99 -10.33
CA ARG A 119 -0.61 12.50 -10.85
C ARG A 119 -0.73 11.19 -11.60
N LEU A 120 -1.51 10.23 -11.08
CA LEU A 120 -1.76 8.94 -11.75
C LEU A 120 -2.46 9.14 -13.10
N LEU A 121 -3.51 9.94 -13.15
CA LEU A 121 -4.24 10.22 -14.38
C LEU A 121 -3.36 10.91 -15.44
N ASN A 122 -2.43 11.78 -15.03
CA ASN A 122 -1.50 12.46 -15.93
C ASN A 122 -0.41 11.52 -16.52
N VAL A 123 -0.07 10.43 -15.82
CA VAL A 123 0.92 9.44 -16.30
C VAL A 123 0.28 8.39 -17.22
N LEU A 124 -1.03 8.15 -17.08
CA LEU A 124 -1.76 7.23 -17.95
C LEU A 124 -1.98 7.87 -19.32
N SER A 125 -1.52 7.20 -20.38
CA SER A 125 -1.66 7.70 -21.76
C SER A 125 -3.11 7.66 -22.24
N ASP A 126 -3.44 8.51 -23.22
CA ASP A 126 -4.77 8.55 -23.83
C ASP A 126 -5.18 7.24 -24.52
N GLU A 127 -4.22 6.41 -24.91
CA GLU A 127 -4.47 5.06 -25.43
C GLU A 127 -5.04 4.09 -24.40
N LEU A 128 -4.74 4.34 -23.11
CA LEU A 128 -5.20 3.52 -21.98
C LEU A 128 -6.43 4.10 -21.31
N LEU A 129 -6.50 5.41 -21.25
CA LEU A 129 -7.51 6.17 -20.53
C LEU A 129 -8.02 7.28 -21.45
N ASP A 130 -9.11 7.01 -22.18
CA ASP A 130 -9.73 8.02 -23.03
C ASP A 130 -10.37 9.15 -22.21
N SER A 131 -10.76 10.24 -22.90
CA SER A 131 -11.31 11.43 -22.25
C SER A 131 -12.62 11.18 -21.49
N TYR A 132 -13.44 10.24 -21.95
CA TYR A 132 -14.69 9.87 -21.29
C TYR A 132 -14.41 9.08 -20.00
N GLN A 133 -13.54 8.10 -20.07
CA GLN A 133 -13.14 7.32 -18.90
C GLN A 133 -12.46 8.20 -17.84
N ARG A 134 -11.57 9.12 -18.28
CA ARG A 134 -10.95 10.10 -17.38
C ARG A 134 -11.99 10.95 -16.67
N ALA A 135 -12.90 11.56 -17.42
CA ALA A 135 -13.98 12.39 -16.87
C ALA A 135 -14.86 11.60 -15.88
N THR A 136 -15.13 10.32 -16.17
CA THR A 136 -15.91 9.46 -15.29
C THR A 136 -15.18 9.18 -13.97
N ILE A 137 -13.87 8.89 -14.04
CA ILE A 137 -13.05 8.68 -12.82
C ILE A 137 -13.01 9.97 -11.99
N GLU A 138 -12.77 11.11 -12.63
CA GLU A 138 -12.76 12.42 -11.98
C GLU A 138 -14.13 12.73 -11.33
N GLN A 139 -15.23 12.47 -12.01
CA GLN A 139 -16.58 12.65 -11.45
C GLN A 139 -16.83 11.80 -10.21
N TYR A 140 -16.45 10.51 -10.23
CA TYR A 140 -16.59 9.66 -9.04
C TYR A 140 -15.68 10.13 -7.92
N ALA A 141 -14.45 10.51 -8.23
CA ALA A 141 -13.51 11.02 -7.24
C ALA A 141 -13.99 12.33 -6.59
N ASP A 142 -14.60 13.24 -7.37
CA ASP A 142 -15.18 14.47 -6.84
C ASP A 142 -16.26 14.21 -5.79
N GLY A 143 -17.05 13.15 -5.95
CA GLY A 143 -17.99 12.70 -4.93
C GLY A 143 -17.33 12.32 -3.61
N TRP A 144 -16.10 11.79 -3.65
CA TRP A 144 -15.31 11.50 -2.45
C TRP A 144 -14.78 12.77 -1.79
N TRP A 145 -14.27 13.71 -2.58
CA TRP A 145 -13.67 14.95 -2.05
C TRP A 145 -14.70 15.85 -1.38
N HIS A 146 -15.95 15.81 -1.80
CA HIS A 146 -17.06 16.55 -1.16
C HIS A 146 -17.56 15.91 0.15
N ASN A 147 -17.02 14.73 0.54
CA ASN A 147 -17.36 14.05 1.79
C ASN A 147 -16.24 14.15 2.84
N ASP A 148 -15.83 15.37 3.21
CA ASP A 148 -14.74 15.63 4.17
C ASP A 148 -14.91 14.87 5.50
N SER A 149 -16.14 14.64 5.93
CA SER A 149 -16.45 13.89 7.16
C SER A 149 -15.88 12.46 7.15
N VAL A 150 -15.71 11.85 5.96
CA VAL A 150 -15.16 10.50 5.83
C VAL A 150 -13.67 10.48 6.19
N PHE A 151 -12.93 11.53 5.83
CA PHE A 151 -11.50 11.66 6.13
C PHE A 151 -11.28 12.16 7.56
N ALA A 152 -11.98 13.21 7.97
CA ALA A 152 -11.79 13.88 9.26
C ALA A 152 -12.04 12.98 10.48
N THR A 153 -12.73 11.83 10.31
CA THR A 153 -12.95 10.85 11.38
C THR A 153 -11.68 10.13 11.83
N ASP A 154 -10.61 10.19 11.04
CA ASP A 154 -9.35 9.52 11.32
C ASP A 154 -8.19 10.52 11.52
N ARG A 155 -7.05 10.02 11.95
CA ARG A 155 -5.84 10.81 12.23
C ARG A 155 -4.70 10.30 11.37
N GLU A 156 -3.85 11.23 10.93
CA GLU A 156 -2.63 10.89 10.21
C GLU A 156 -1.73 9.97 11.02
N VAL A 157 -1.19 9.01 10.33
CA VAL A 157 -0.21 8.03 10.82
C VAL A 157 0.97 7.97 9.85
N ILE A 158 2.09 7.39 10.27
CA ILE A 158 3.13 7.01 9.32
C ILE A 158 2.62 5.80 8.54
N VAL A 159 2.58 5.94 7.21
CA VAL A 159 2.34 4.82 6.28
C VAL A 159 3.65 4.37 5.65
N HIS A 160 3.71 3.11 5.24
CA HIS A 160 4.82 2.56 4.45
C HIS A 160 4.97 3.33 3.12
N GLY A 161 3.85 3.63 2.49
CA GLY A 161 3.77 4.43 1.28
C GLY A 161 3.92 3.64 -0.02
N ASP A 162 4.70 2.54 -0.01
CA ASP A 162 4.83 1.56 -1.07
C ASP A 162 4.49 0.14 -0.58
N ALA A 163 3.24 -0.05 -0.14
CA ALA A 163 2.76 -1.33 0.38
C ALA A 163 2.53 -2.35 -0.75
N THR A 164 3.62 -2.94 -1.25
CA THR A 164 3.63 -4.01 -2.27
C THR A 164 4.00 -5.36 -1.66
N PRO A 165 3.52 -6.49 -2.21
CA PRO A 165 3.80 -7.82 -1.65
C PRO A 165 5.27 -8.18 -1.52
N THR A 166 6.14 -7.59 -2.35
CA THR A 166 7.58 -7.83 -2.34
C THR A 166 8.30 -7.17 -1.16
N ASN A 167 7.65 -6.22 -0.48
CA ASN A 167 8.23 -5.43 0.61
C ASN A 167 7.98 -6.01 2.00
N PHE A 168 7.27 -7.15 2.11
CA PHE A 168 6.89 -7.77 3.36
C PHE A 168 7.32 -9.22 3.42
N PHE A 169 8.33 -9.52 4.27
CA PHE A 169 8.92 -10.84 4.44
C PHE A 169 8.39 -11.54 5.68
N PHE A 170 8.18 -12.84 5.56
CA PHE A 170 7.70 -13.68 6.66
C PHE A 170 8.70 -14.80 6.96
N TYR A 171 9.06 -14.91 8.22
CA TYR A 171 9.92 -15.95 8.76
C TYR A 171 9.37 -16.45 10.07
N GLU A 172 8.96 -17.70 10.15
CA GLU A 172 8.17 -18.23 11.28
C GLU A 172 6.91 -17.36 11.50
N ASN A 173 6.68 -16.90 12.74
CA ASN A 173 5.58 -16.00 13.12
C ASN A 173 5.97 -14.51 13.08
N LYS A 174 7.10 -14.18 12.42
CA LYS A 174 7.65 -12.83 12.34
C LYS A 174 7.38 -12.22 10.98
N MET A 175 7.16 -10.91 10.98
CA MET A 175 7.02 -10.11 9.77
C MET A 175 8.06 -9.01 9.74
N ILE A 176 8.68 -8.80 8.57
CA ILE A 176 9.78 -7.84 8.38
C ILE A 176 9.46 -6.99 7.17
N GLY A 177 9.31 -5.68 7.38
CA GLY A 177 9.14 -4.70 6.31
C GLY A 177 10.48 -4.19 5.81
N ILE A 178 10.57 -3.96 4.50
CA ILE A 178 11.70 -3.36 3.78
C ILE A 178 11.20 -2.21 2.91
N ASP A 179 12.11 -1.44 2.34
CA ASP A 179 11.80 -0.44 1.30
C ASP A 179 10.90 0.70 1.80
N LEU A 180 11.44 1.49 2.73
CA LEU A 180 10.75 2.58 3.42
C LEU A 180 11.01 3.98 2.80
N GLU A 181 11.45 4.05 1.54
CA GLU A 181 11.76 5.32 0.87
C GLU A 181 10.54 6.23 0.71
N ASP A 182 9.36 5.62 0.47
CA ASP A 182 8.07 6.32 0.29
C ASP A 182 7.31 6.60 1.59
N MET A 183 7.92 6.29 2.75
CA MET A 183 7.33 6.54 4.05
C MET A 183 6.92 7.99 4.24
N LYS A 184 5.69 8.21 4.70
CA LYS A 184 5.12 9.55 4.92
C LYS A 184 4.00 9.54 5.96
N TRP A 185 3.59 10.73 6.38
CA TRP A 185 2.37 10.94 7.16
C TRP A 185 1.16 10.97 6.21
N ALA A 186 0.20 10.10 6.44
CA ALA A 186 -1.01 10.00 5.59
C ALA A 186 -2.15 9.26 6.31
N ASP A 187 -3.25 9.04 5.60
CA ASP A 187 -4.31 8.12 6.00
C ASP A 187 -3.79 6.67 5.99
N ARG A 188 -4.05 5.92 7.06
CA ARG A 188 -3.70 4.48 7.15
C ARG A 188 -4.29 3.65 6.01
N CYS A 189 -5.41 4.07 5.43
CA CYS A 189 -6.02 3.40 4.29
C CYS A 189 -5.14 3.45 3.04
N TRP A 190 -4.07 4.28 3.01
CA TRP A 190 -3.05 4.24 1.97
C TRP A 190 -2.41 2.86 1.87
N ASP A 191 -1.88 2.35 2.97
CA ASP A 191 -1.26 1.02 2.99
C ASP A 191 -2.31 -0.10 2.83
N LEU A 192 -3.44 0.01 3.54
CA LEU A 192 -4.48 -1.02 3.52
C LEU A 192 -5.11 -1.15 2.13
N GLY A 193 -5.41 -0.04 1.47
CA GLY A 193 -5.98 -0.03 0.12
C GLY A 193 -4.99 -0.48 -0.94
N PHE A 194 -3.70 -0.17 -0.78
CA PHE A 194 -2.67 -0.64 -1.70
C PHE A 194 -2.47 -2.16 -1.60
N ILE A 195 -2.45 -2.74 -0.41
CA ILE A 195 -2.45 -4.20 -0.26
C ILE A 195 -3.72 -4.82 -0.87
N ALA A 196 -4.90 -4.22 -0.67
CA ALA A 196 -6.14 -4.70 -1.30
C ALA A 196 -6.06 -4.66 -2.84
N ALA A 197 -5.49 -3.60 -3.41
CA ALA A 197 -5.25 -3.47 -4.85
C ALA A 197 -4.26 -4.53 -5.37
N GLU A 198 -3.17 -4.78 -4.65
CA GLU A 198 -2.19 -5.80 -4.99
C GLU A 198 -2.79 -7.21 -4.93
N LEU A 199 -3.60 -7.52 -3.91
CA LEU A 199 -4.34 -8.77 -3.84
C LEU A 199 -5.23 -8.95 -5.07
N LYS A 200 -6.05 -7.94 -5.40
CA LYS A 200 -6.90 -7.95 -6.59
C LYS A 200 -6.11 -8.15 -7.87
N HIS A 201 -5.02 -7.37 -8.03
CA HIS A 201 -4.13 -7.45 -9.17
C HIS A 201 -3.55 -8.86 -9.37
N HIS A 202 -2.99 -9.46 -8.32
CA HIS A 202 -2.34 -10.77 -8.42
C HIS A 202 -3.31 -11.88 -8.85
N PHE A 203 -4.54 -11.88 -8.33
CA PHE A 203 -5.57 -12.85 -8.74
C PHE A 203 -6.07 -12.57 -10.16
N MET A 204 -6.33 -11.31 -10.52
CA MET A 204 -6.71 -10.93 -11.89
C MET A 204 -5.64 -11.33 -12.90
N TRP A 205 -4.38 -11.02 -12.61
CA TRP A 205 -3.27 -11.22 -13.55
C TRP A 205 -2.91 -12.70 -13.74
N ARG A 206 -2.90 -13.47 -12.64
CA ARG A 206 -2.42 -14.86 -12.65
C ARG A 206 -3.52 -15.88 -12.92
N MET A 207 -4.80 -15.55 -12.61
CA MET A 207 -5.94 -16.44 -12.78
C MET A 207 -6.99 -15.92 -13.77
N GLY A 208 -6.97 -14.64 -14.12
CA GLY A 208 -8.06 -14.00 -14.85
C GLY A 208 -9.33 -13.77 -14.00
N ASP A 209 -9.27 -14.00 -12.69
CA ASP A 209 -10.41 -13.90 -11.78
C ASP A 209 -10.08 -13.02 -10.56
N GLY A 210 -10.47 -11.75 -10.64
CA GLY A 210 -10.30 -10.81 -9.53
C GLY A 210 -11.25 -11.08 -8.34
N TRP A 211 -12.37 -11.78 -8.55
CA TRP A 211 -13.31 -12.11 -7.47
C TRP A 211 -12.72 -13.13 -6.49
N ALA A 212 -11.82 -13.98 -6.96
CA ALA A 212 -11.11 -14.94 -6.10
C ALA A 212 -10.26 -14.28 -5.02
N ALA A 213 -9.93 -12.97 -5.16
CA ALA A 213 -9.23 -12.17 -4.14
C ALA A 213 -10.12 -11.67 -3.01
N GLU A 214 -11.45 -11.58 -3.21
CA GLU A 214 -12.37 -10.92 -2.26
C GLU A 214 -12.31 -11.48 -0.83
N PRO A 215 -12.21 -12.80 -0.61
CA PRO A 215 -12.07 -13.34 0.75
C PRO A 215 -10.83 -12.81 1.48
N PHE A 216 -9.72 -12.60 0.77
CA PHE A 216 -8.46 -12.08 1.31
C PHE A 216 -8.54 -10.57 1.53
N ILE A 217 -9.16 -9.83 0.58
CA ILE A 217 -9.40 -8.40 0.68
C ILE A 217 -10.30 -8.08 1.88
N GLY A 218 -11.33 -8.90 2.14
CA GLY A 218 -12.19 -8.76 3.31
C GLY A 218 -11.50 -9.14 4.63
N HIS A 219 -10.69 -10.22 4.61
CA HIS A 219 -9.99 -10.71 5.80
C HIS A 219 -8.98 -9.69 6.34
N PHE A 220 -8.19 -9.08 5.47
CA PHE A 220 -7.08 -8.21 5.87
C PHE A 220 -7.52 -6.99 6.72
N PRO A 221 -8.48 -6.13 6.30
CA PRO A 221 -8.96 -5.03 7.13
C PRO A 221 -9.73 -5.50 8.37
N CYS A 222 -10.38 -6.67 8.34
CA CYS A 222 -10.97 -7.27 9.53
C CYS A 222 -9.90 -7.60 10.58
N GLN A 223 -8.81 -8.26 10.18
CA GLN A 223 -7.70 -8.56 11.07
C GLN A 223 -7.00 -7.29 11.58
N TYR A 224 -6.89 -6.27 10.73
CA TYR A 224 -6.38 -4.98 11.15
C TYR A 224 -7.27 -4.35 12.25
N ALA A 225 -8.58 -4.32 12.07
CA ALA A 225 -9.52 -3.77 13.07
C ALA A 225 -9.51 -4.56 14.38
N VAL A 226 -9.43 -5.90 14.31
CA VAL A 226 -9.32 -6.77 15.48
C VAL A 226 -8.04 -6.45 16.27
N ASN A 227 -6.89 -6.38 15.59
CA ASN A 227 -5.61 -6.05 16.24
C ASN A 227 -5.58 -4.61 16.76
N TYR A 228 -6.32 -3.69 16.13
CA TYR A 228 -6.47 -2.30 16.58
C TYR A 228 -7.28 -2.19 17.89
N GLY A 229 -8.06 -3.23 18.24
CA GLY A 229 -8.83 -3.30 19.47
C GLY A 229 -10.19 -2.57 19.43
N SER A 230 -10.73 -2.28 18.24
CA SER A 230 -11.96 -1.51 18.09
C SER A 230 -12.82 -1.99 16.92
N SER A 231 -13.95 -2.62 17.20
CA SER A 231 -14.91 -3.04 16.18
C SER A 231 -15.49 -1.86 15.34
N PRO A 232 -15.85 -0.70 15.93
CA PRO A 232 -16.27 0.47 15.15
C PRO A 232 -15.23 0.96 14.18
N PHE A 233 -13.96 0.64 14.42
CA PHE A 233 -12.84 1.06 13.57
C PHE A 233 -12.87 0.40 12.18
N LEU A 234 -13.41 -0.81 12.08
CA LEU A 234 -13.62 -1.46 10.79
C LEU A 234 -14.49 -0.61 9.85
N GLN A 235 -15.52 0.05 10.36
CA GLN A 235 -16.38 0.92 9.54
C GLN A 235 -15.62 2.15 9.01
N ILE A 236 -14.71 2.72 9.79
CA ILE A 236 -13.89 3.85 9.35
C ILE A 236 -12.98 3.42 8.18
N ILE A 237 -12.38 2.23 8.27
CA ILE A 237 -11.53 1.68 7.22
C ILE A 237 -12.35 1.34 5.98
N THR A 238 -13.40 0.54 6.12
CA THR A 238 -14.17 0.02 4.99
C THR A 238 -14.85 1.11 4.18
N ARG A 239 -15.18 2.25 4.79
CA ARG A 239 -15.70 3.43 4.08
C ARG A 239 -14.69 4.04 3.11
N LYS A 240 -13.38 4.01 3.42
CA LYS A 240 -12.31 4.63 2.62
C LYS A 240 -11.56 3.62 1.74
N LEU A 241 -11.61 2.34 2.09
CA LEU A 241 -10.84 1.29 1.43
C LEU A 241 -11.03 1.26 -0.11
N PRO A 242 -12.27 1.38 -0.65
CA PRO A 242 -12.47 1.38 -2.10
C PRO A 242 -11.76 2.51 -2.83
N LEU A 243 -11.70 3.73 -2.24
CA LEU A 243 -10.95 4.84 -2.81
C LEU A 243 -9.45 4.51 -2.91
N TYR A 244 -8.84 4.07 -1.80
CA TYR A 244 -7.41 3.78 -1.78
C TYR A 244 -7.06 2.53 -2.60
N MET A 245 -7.96 1.55 -2.67
CA MET A 245 -7.83 0.41 -3.60
C MET A 245 -7.84 0.87 -5.05
N ALA A 246 -8.73 1.80 -5.43
CA ALA A 246 -8.73 2.39 -6.77
C ALA A 246 -7.41 3.11 -7.09
N LEU A 247 -6.88 3.89 -6.16
CA LEU A 247 -5.56 4.54 -6.32
C LEU A 247 -4.44 3.50 -6.53
N GLY A 248 -4.46 2.41 -5.76
CA GLY A 248 -3.52 1.30 -5.92
C GLY A 248 -3.62 0.63 -7.28
N LEU A 249 -4.83 0.34 -7.78
CA LEU A 249 -5.05 -0.26 -9.10
C LEU A 249 -4.59 0.66 -10.23
N LEU A 250 -4.87 1.99 -10.15
CA LEU A 250 -4.36 2.97 -11.12
C LEU A 250 -2.84 3.07 -11.08
N ARG A 251 -2.24 2.99 -9.87
CA ARG A 251 -0.79 2.92 -9.71
C ARG A 251 -0.18 1.71 -10.42
N ILE A 252 -0.79 0.53 -10.30
CA ILE A 252 -0.36 -0.68 -11.00
C ILE A 252 -0.54 -0.53 -12.51
N ALA A 253 -1.65 0.06 -12.96
CA ALA A 253 -1.95 0.28 -14.38
C ALA A 253 -0.92 1.19 -15.10
N ARG A 254 -0.17 2.04 -14.38
CA ARG A 254 0.92 2.85 -14.99
C ARG A 254 2.11 2.01 -15.47
N ASN A 255 2.28 0.78 -14.97
CA ASN A 255 3.44 -0.06 -15.28
C ASN A 255 3.44 -0.52 -16.74
N ARG A 256 4.42 -0.05 -17.51
CA ARG A 256 4.53 -0.28 -18.96
C ARG A 256 4.93 -1.71 -19.34
N TRP A 257 5.42 -2.50 -18.40
CA TRP A 257 5.72 -3.91 -18.61
C TRP A 257 4.47 -4.81 -18.60
N LEU A 258 3.34 -4.31 -18.10
CA LEU A 258 2.03 -4.95 -18.23
C LEU A 258 1.44 -4.66 -19.61
N ASP A 259 0.75 -5.65 -20.15
CA ASP A 259 0.08 -5.51 -21.45
C ASP A 259 -1.06 -4.47 -21.39
N ALA A 260 -1.29 -3.76 -22.49
CA ALA A 260 -2.22 -2.65 -22.55
C ALA A 260 -3.67 -3.06 -22.26
N SER A 261 -4.10 -4.26 -22.69
CA SER A 261 -5.46 -4.74 -22.45
C SER A 261 -5.68 -5.01 -20.97
N TYR A 262 -4.70 -5.59 -20.31
CA TYR A 262 -4.75 -5.82 -18.87
C TYR A 262 -4.73 -4.52 -18.07
N ARG A 263 -3.92 -3.55 -18.46
CA ARG A 263 -3.89 -2.21 -17.85
C ARG A 263 -5.24 -1.52 -17.94
N LYS A 264 -5.95 -1.64 -19.07
CA LYS A 264 -7.34 -1.17 -19.22
C LYS A 264 -8.30 -1.87 -18.27
N SER A 265 -8.14 -3.16 -18.04
CA SER A 265 -8.95 -3.90 -17.06
C SER A 265 -8.73 -3.40 -15.63
N LEU A 266 -7.48 -3.06 -15.25
CA LEU A 266 -7.18 -2.45 -13.95
C LEU A 266 -7.83 -1.06 -13.80
N ILE A 267 -7.85 -0.25 -14.86
CA ILE A 267 -8.51 1.06 -14.85
C ILE A 267 -10.02 0.92 -14.65
N LEU A 268 -10.65 -0.06 -15.34
CA LEU A 268 -12.07 -0.34 -15.14
C LEU A 268 -12.37 -0.81 -13.72
N GLU A 269 -11.55 -1.68 -13.16
CA GLU A 269 -11.70 -2.13 -11.78
C GLU A 269 -11.56 -0.97 -10.78
N ALA A 270 -10.59 -0.07 -11.01
CA ALA A 270 -10.44 1.14 -10.20
C ALA A 270 -11.67 2.05 -10.26
N GLN A 271 -12.24 2.23 -11.46
CA GLN A 271 -13.47 2.99 -11.66
C GLN A 271 -14.65 2.36 -10.91
N GLN A 272 -14.77 1.03 -10.92
CA GLN A 272 -15.80 0.30 -10.16
C GLN A 272 -15.63 0.47 -8.65
N CYS A 273 -14.40 0.40 -8.14
CA CYS A 273 -14.11 0.66 -6.73
C CYS A 273 -14.54 2.07 -6.30
N LEU A 274 -14.24 3.11 -7.10
CA LEU A 274 -14.65 4.48 -6.82
C LEU A 274 -16.17 4.62 -6.74
N ASN A 275 -16.88 4.07 -7.74
CA ASN A 275 -18.34 4.14 -7.82
C ASN A 275 -19.01 3.36 -6.68
N TYR A 276 -18.56 2.14 -6.42
CA TYR A 276 -19.10 1.30 -5.35
C TYR A 276 -18.92 1.97 -3.98
N GLY A 277 -17.73 2.44 -3.69
CA GLY A 277 -17.45 3.11 -2.43
C GLY A 277 -18.29 4.38 -2.24
N LEU A 278 -18.41 5.20 -3.28
CA LEU A 278 -19.25 6.40 -3.26
C LEU A 278 -20.73 6.06 -2.97
N SER A 279 -21.25 5.04 -3.66
CA SER A 279 -22.63 4.57 -3.43
C SER A 279 -22.85 4.09 -1.99
N SER A 280 -21.84 3.47 -1.37
CA SER A 280 -21.93 3.03 0.02
C SER A 280 -21.92 4.17 1.04
N LEU A 281 -21.33 5.34 0.69
CA LEU A 281 -21.37 6.54 1.55
C LEU A 281 -22.75 7.18 1.62
N THR A 282 -23.53 7.08 0.54
CA THR A 282 -24.86 7.70 0.44
C THR A 282 -25.98 6.89 1.13
N VAL A 283 -25.75 5.61 1.40
CA VAL A 283 -26.77 4.70 2.01
C VAL A 283 -26.86 4.83 3.53
N ILE A 284 -25.97 5.56 4.19
CA ILE A 284 -26.02 5.77 5.64
C ILE A 284 -26.76 7.07 5.93
N VAL A 285 -28.09 7.02 5.83
CA VAL A 285 -29.05 7.94 6.47
C VAL A 285 -29.88 7.12 7.45
N PRO A 286 -30.32 7.66 8.52
CA PRO A 286 -29.85 7.76 9.91
C PRO A 286 -30.15 6.55 10.75
#